data_c9589927232cb8a8dda5baf285c85eba
#
_entry.id   c9589927232cb8a8dda5baf285c85eba
#
_cell.length_a   1.000
_cell.length_b   1.000
_cell.length_c   1.000
_cell.angle_alpha   90.00
_cell.angle_beta   90.00
_cell.angle_gamma   90.00
#
_symmetry.space_group_name_H-M   'P 1'
#
loop_
_entity.id
_entity.type
_entity.pdbx_description
1 polymer ?
#
loop_
_entity_poly.entity_id
_entity_poly.type
_entity_poly.pdbx_seq_one_letter_code
_entity_poly.pdbx_strand_id
1 'polypeptide(L)'
;CIRDSPSTICWMSHFDYISQTAPGFEVIATTADCPVAAAQNLDQKLFAIQFHPEVLHTKEGTKMLHNFVRNICGCAGTWRMDSFVEHSIQEIREKVGDGKVLCALSGGVDSSVAAVMLSKAIGSQLTCVFVDHGLLRKDEGDEVEEVFGPNGPYELNFIRVNAQDRYYKKLAGVTEPEAKRKIIGEEFIRVFEEEAKKIGAVDFLVQGTIYPDVVESGLGGESAVIKSHHNVGGLSLIHISEPTRQEAIS
;
A
#
# COMPACT_ATOMS: atom_id res chain seq x y z
N CYS A 1 29.52 -5.00 -10.46
CA CYS A 1 28.38 -5.80 -10.00
C CYS A 1 27.15 -5.76 -10.86
N ILE A 2 26.85 -4.65 -11.55
CA ILE A 2 25.88 -4.62 -12.67
C ILE A 2 26.56 -5.14 -13.96
N ARG A 3 27.88 -5.25 -13.97
CA ARG A 3 28.72 -5.65 -15.13
C ARG A 3 28.86 -7.16 -15.37
N ASP A 4 28.00 -8.01 -14.81
CA ASP A 4 28.14 -9.46 -14.98
C ASP A 4 27.72 -9.95 -16.38
N SER A 5 27.10 -9.10 -17.18
CA SER A 5 26.72 -9.40 -18.55
C SER A 5 27.03 -8.22 -19.47
N PRO A 6 27.60 -8.44 -20.67
CA PRO A 6 27.90 -7.38 -21.60
C PRO A 6 26.62 -6.70 -22.17
N SER A 7 25.50 -7.39 -22.13
CA SER A 7 24.19 -6.86 -22.52
C SER A 7 23.05 -7.64 -21.84
N THR A 8 21.93 -6.96 -21.60
CA THR A 8 20.71 -7.56 -21.07
C THR A 8 19.49 -6.86 -21.65
N ILE A 9 18.31 -7.48 -21.48
CA ILE A 9 17.03 -6.87 -21.83
C ILE A 9 16.46 -6.26 -20.56
N CYS A 10 16.10 -4.97 -20.62
CA CYS A 10 15.45 -4.26 -19.53
C CYS A 10 14.17 -3.56 -20.01
N TRP A 11 13.21 -3.43 -19.10
CA TRP A 11 11.99 -2.68 -19.32
C TRP A 11 12.19 -1.23 -18.92
N MET A 12 11.86 -0.31 -19.83
CA MET A 12 11.91 1.13 -19.61
C MET A 12 10.54 1.75 -19.90
N SER A 13 10.07 2.62 -19.00
CA SER A 13 8.81 3.35 -19.16
C SER A 13 8.96 4.73 -18.54
N HIS A 14 9.42 5.70 -19.33
CA HIS A 14 9.67 7.07 -18.89
C HIS A 14 9.55 8.03 -20.09
N PHE A 15 9.17 9.28 -19.82
CA PHE A 15 9.17 10.37 -20.81
C PHE A 15 10.52 11.10 -20.84
N ASP A 16 11.10 11.33 -19.66
CA ASP A 16 12.35 12.04 -19.49
C ASP A 16 13.50 11.06 -19.22
N TYR A 17 14.69 11.43 -19.64
CA TYR A 17 15.93 10.68 -19.37
C TYR A 17 17.08 11.60 -19.02
N ILE A 18 18.07 11.07 -18.36
CA ILE A 18 19.30 11.80 -18.01
C ILE A 18 20.18 11.82 -19.26
N SER A 19 20.40 13.02 -19.83
CA SER A 19 21.29 13.20 -20.99
C SER A 19 22.77 13.27 -20.60
N GLN A 20 23.07 13.74 -19.37
CA GLN A 20 24.41 13.87 -18.83
C GLN A 20 24.39 13.60 -17.33
N THR A 21 25.32 12.78 -16.85
CA THR A 21 25.46 12.48 -15.42
C THR A 21 25.96 13.68 -14.61
N ALA A 22 25.60 13.72 -13.34
CA ALA A 22 26.20 14.67 -12.39
C ALA A 22 27.71 14.43 -12.20
N PRO A 23 28.46 15.44 -11.76
CA PRO A 23 29.90 15.27 -11.45
C PRO A 23 30.15 14.11 -10.47
N GLY A 24 31.16 13.31 -10.77
CA GLY A 24 31.53 12.14 -9.95
C GLY A 24 30.77 10.85 -10.28
N PHE A 25 29.80 10.89 -11.21
CA PHE A 25 29.12 9.67 -11.68
C PHE A 25 29.75 9.14 -12.99
N GLU A 26 29.91 7.83 -13.03
CA GLU A 26 30.32 7.07 -14.22
C GLU A 26 29.07 6.40 -14.82
N VAL A 27 28.89 6.52 -16.16
CA VAL A 27 27.85 5.78 -16.88
C VAL A 27 28.26 4.31 -16.98
N ILE A 28 27.42 3.40 -16.51
CA ILE A 28 27.68 1.95 -16.49
C ILE A 28 26.76 1.14 -17.39
N ALA A 29 25.68 1.74 -17.88
CA ALA A 29 24.82 1.15 -18.92
C ALA A 29 24.18 2.22 -19.79
N THR A 30 23.98 1.87 -21.07
CA THR A 30 23.31 2.70 -22.08
C THR A 30 22.31 1.85 -22.87
N THR A 31 21.33 2.48 -23.51
CA THR A 31 20.50 1.89 -24.56
C THR A 31 20.57 2.76 -25.81
N ALA A 32 19.95 2.33 -26.93
CA ALA A 32 19.91 3.13 -28.15
C ALA A 32 19.26 4.52 -27.91
N ASP A 33 18.22 4.57 -27.03
CA ASP A 33 17.39 5.74 -26.82
C ASP A 33 17.65 6.42 -25.47
N CYS A 34 18.48 5.83 -24.60
CA CYS A 34 18.80 6.37 -23.28
C CYS A 34 20.31 6.32 -23.04
N PRO A 35 21.01 7.47 -23.12
CA PRO A 35 22.47 7.53 -22.99
C PRO A 35 22.95 7.23 -21.57
N VAL A 36 22.10 7.39 -20.55
CA VAL A 36 22.40 7.08 -19.16
C VAL A 36 21.31 6.15 -18.62
N ALA A 37 21.36 4.88 -19.03
CA ALA A 37 20.43 3.87 -18.51
C ALA A 37 20.78 3.42 -17.09
N ALA A 38 22.08 3.49 -16.72
CA ALA A 38 22.56 3.32 -15.35
C ALA A 38 23.85 4.10 -15.13
N ALA A 39 24.04 4.59 -13.91
CA ALA A 39 25.22 5.33 -13.50
C ALA A 39 25.60 4.96 -12.06
N GLN A 40 26.88 5.16 -11.70
CA GLN A 40 27.38 4.92 -10.36
C GLN A 40 28.34 6.01 -9.91
N ASN A 41 28.39 6.22 -8.58
CA ASN A 41 29.46 6.94 -7.89
C ASN A 41 29.97 6.02 -6.79
N LEU A 42 31.11 5.39 -7.02
CA LEU A 42 31.66 4.39 -6.10
C LEU A 42 32.17 5.01 -4.78
N ASP A 43 32.67 6.22 -4.84
CA ASP A 43 33.20 6.91 -3.64
C ASP A 43 32.09 7.21 -2.63
N GLN A 44 30.92 7.57 -3.14
CA GLN A 44 29.74 7.87 -2.34
C GLN A 44 28.77 6.66 -2.21
N LYS A 45 29.10 5.52 -2.83
CA LYS A 45 28.24 4.32 -2.89
C LYS A 45 26.84 4.59 -3.43
N LEU A 46 26.72 5.50 -4.41
CA LEU A 46 25.45 5.84 -5.06
C LEU A 46 25.34 5.07 -6.38
N PHE A 47 24.16 4.50 -6.60
CA PHE A 47 23.83 3.74 -7.82
C PHE A 47 22.49 4.20 -8.33
N ALA A 48 22.41 4.51 -9.63
CA ALA A 48 21.22 4.98 -10.29
C ALA A 48 20.90 4.11 -11.50
N ILE A 49 19.61 3.81 -11.69
CA ILE A 49 19.10 3.10 -12.88
C ILE A 49 17.85 3.81 -13.38
N GLN A 50 17.66 3.82 -14.70
CA GLN A 50 16.48 4.41 -15.35
C GLN A 50 15.40 3.37 -15.65
N PHE A 51 15.77 2.10 -15.72
CA PHE A 51 14.88 0.97 -16.02
C PHE A 51 14.31 0.33 -14.74
N HIS A 52 13.32 -0.53 -14.94
CA HIS A 52 12.63 -1.25 -13.86
C HIS A 52 13.26 -2.65 -13.66
N PRO A 53 14.08 -2.86 -12.62
CA PRO A 53 14.67 -4.17 -12.35
C PRO A 53 13.69 -5.15 -11.70
N GLU A 54 12.60 -4.64 -11.11
CA GLU A 54 11.61 -5.41 -10.36
C GLU A 54 10.61 -6.14 -11.26
N VAL A 55 10.49 -5.75 -12.52
CA VAL A 55 9.50 -6.35 -13.43
C VAL A 55 10.06 -7.57 -14.18
N LEU A 56 9.19 -8.53 -14.51
CA LEU A 56 9.56 -9.77 -15.20
C LEU A 56 10.20 -9.57 -16.59
N HIS A 57 9.93 -8.42 -17.24
CA HIS A 57 10.49 -8.08 -18.54
C HIS A 57 11.97 -7.68 -18.48
N THR A 58 12.50 -7.36 -17.31
CA THR A 58 13.94 -7.16 -17.09
C THR A 58 14.58 -8.48 -16.71
N LYS A 59 15.23 -9.15 -17.67
CA LYS A 59 15.69 -10.54 -17.54
C LYS A 59 16.61 -10.79 -16.34
N GLU A 60 17.56 -9.89 -16.08
CA GLU A 60 18.53 -10.01 -14.98
C GLU A 60 18.15 -9.13 -13.77
N GLY A 61 16.92 -8.62 -13.72
CA GLY A 61 16.49 -7.65 -12.71
C GLY A 61 16.63 -8.16 -11.28
N THR A 62 16.15 -9.37 -11.00
CA THR A 62 16.30 -10.02 -9.68
C THR A 62 17.77 -10.16 -9.26
N LYS A 63 18.67 -10.49 -10.18
CA LYS A 63 20.10 -10.61 -9.92
C LYS A 63 20.72 -9.24 -9.60
N MET A 64 20.30 -8.19 -10.32
CA MET A 64 20.73 -6.81 -10.07
C MET A 64 20.32 -6.36 -8.66
N LEU A 65 19.05 -6.56 -8.29
CA LEU A 65 18.53 -6.25 -6.96
C LEU A 65 19.25 -7.05 -5.88
N HIS A 66 19.44 -8.35 -6.08
CA HIS A 66 20.19 -9.20 -5.16
C HIS A 66 21.63 -8.70 -4.95
N ASN A 67 22.34 -8.37 -6.03
CA ASN A 67 23.70 -7.85 -5.95
C ASN A 67 23.75 -6.52 -5.20
N PHE A 68 22.80 -5.62 -5.46
CA PHE A 68 22.74 -4.35 -4.74
C PHE A 68 22.52 -4.57 -3.25
N VAL A 69 21.47 -5.31 -2.88
CA VAL A 69 21.09 -5.53 -1.48
C VAL A 69 22.17 -6.32 -0.71
N ARG A 70 22.69 -7.40 -1.31
CA ARG A 70 23.63 -8.31 -0.63
C ARG A 70 25.08 -7.84 -0.69
N ASN A 71 25.55 -7.49 -1.88
CA ASN A 71 26.98 -7.25 -2.09
C ASN A 71 27.37 -5.77 -1.86
N ILE A 72 26.46 -4.83 -2.17
CA ILE A 72 26.73 -3.40 -2.01
C ILE A 72 26.28 -2.92 -0.63
N CYS A 73 25.00 -3.17 -0.28
CA CYS A 73 24.44 -2.77 1.01
C CYS A 73 24.86 -3.68 2.17
N GLY A 74 25.35 -4.89 1.89
CA GLY A 74 25.77 -5.85 2.92
C GLY A 74 24.62 -6.42 3.77
N CYS A 75 23.37 -6.36 3.29
CA CYS A 75 22.23 -6.86 4.04
C CYS A 75 22.33 -8.37 4.27
N ALA A 76 22.26 -8.82 5.51
CA ALA A 76 22.38 -10.22 5.89
C ALA A 76 21.18 -11.09 5.46
N GLY A 77 20.00 -10.47 5.16
CA GLY A 77 18.77 -11.16 4.78
C GLY A 77 18.21 -12.04 5.89
N THR A 78 18.35 -11.58 7.10
CA THR A 78 17.81 -12.24 8.30
C THR A 78 16.33 -11.96 8.51
N TRP A 79 15.77 -10.97 7.81
CA TRP A 79 14.37 -10.64 7.89
C TRP A 79 13.51 -11.78 7.33
N ARG A 80 12.50 -12.19 8.09
CA ARG A 80 11.56 -13.27 7.73
C ARG A 80 10.14 -12.80 7.95
N MET A 81 9.26 -13.06 6.99
CA MET A 81 7.87 -12.64 7.04
C MET A 81 7.07 -13.32 8.17
N ASP A 82 7.35 -14.58 8.46
CA ASP A 82 6.73 -15.32 9.56
C ASP A 82 6.98 -14.63 10.93
N SER A 83 8.25 -14.30 11.20
CA SER A 83 8.62 -13.58 12.42
C SER A 83 8.00 -12.17 12.49
N PHE A 84 7.89 -11.49 11.34
CA PHE A 84 7.22 -10.20 11.26
C PHE A 84 5.74 -10.31 11.63
N VAL A 85 5.02 -11.29 11.08
CA VAL A 85 3.60 -11.50 11.37
C VAL A 85 3.37 -11.78 12.85
N GLU A 86 4.17 -12.67 13.45
CA GLU A 86 4.06 -12.99 14.89
C GLU A 86 4.32 -11.77 15.77
N HIS A 87 5.36 -11.00 15.45
CA HIS A 87 5.69 -9.77 16.18
C HIS A 87 4.57 -8.73 16.06
N SER A 88 4.08 -8.48 14.85
CA SER A 88 2.99 -7.54 14.62
C SER A 88 1.69 -7.94 15.34
N ILE A 89 1.35 -9.23 15.39
CA ILE A 89 0.20 -9.71 16.15
C ILE A 89 0.38 -9.41 17.64
N GLN A 90 1.57 -9.60 18.19
CA GLN A 90 1.87 -9.29 19.57
C GLN A 90 1.77 -7.79 19.87
N GLU A 91 2.35 -6.95 19.02
CA GLU A 91 2.25 -5.49 19.13
C GLU A 91 0.80 -5.00 19.07
N ILE A 92 -0.01 -5.57 18.17
CA ILE A 92 -1.44 -5.26 18.08
C ILE A 92 -2.15 -5.60 19.40
N ARG A 93 -1.90 -6.77 19.97
CA ARG A 93 -2.50 -7.19 21.25
C ARG A 93 -2.15 -6.24 22.39
N GLU A 94 -0.88 -5.87 22.49
CA GLU A 94 -0.40 -4.95 23.52
C GLU A 94 -1.00 -3.55 23.37
N LYS A 95 -1.11 -3.07 22.13
CA LYS A 95 -1.65 -1.74 21.83
C LYS A 95 -3.15 -1.66 22.03
N VAL A 96 -3.89 -2.68 21.63
CA VAL A 96 -5.36 -2.70 21.70
C VAL A 96 -5.85 -3.04 23.10
N GLY A 97 -5.19 -3.98 23.81
CA GLY A 97 -5.67 -4.46 25.10
C GLY A 97 -7.11 -4.97 25.02
N ASP A 98 -7.99 -4.42 25.89
CA ASP A 98 -9.42 -4.75 25.92
C ASP A 98 -10.28 -3.85 25.00
N GLY A 99 -9.65 -2.99 24.20
CA GLY A 99 -10.33 -2.02 23.33
C GLY A 99 -11.05 -2.65 22.15
N LYS A 100 -12.04 -1.93 21.62
CA LYS A 100 -12.79 -2.31 20.42
C LYS A 100 -12.19 -1.68 19.19
N VAL A 101 -12.02 -2.47 18.15
CA VAL A 101 -11.39 -2.07 16.89
C VAL A 101 -12.41 -2.10 15.75
N LEU A 102 -12.46 -1.02 15.01
CA LEU A 102 -13.23 -0.91 13.78
C LEU A 102 -12.28 -0.88 12.58
N CYS A 103 -12.48 -1.77 11.63
CA CYS A 103 -11.66 -1.87 10.42
C CYS A 103 -12.50 -1.57 9.18
N ALA A 104 -12.02 -0.65 8.34
CA ALA A 104 -12.58 -0.42 7.03
C ALA A 104 -12.06 -1.49 6.05
N LEU A 105 -12.95 -2.38 5.63
CA LEU A 105 -12.64 -3.45 4.68
C LEU A 105 -13.09 -3.05 3.28
N SER A 106 -12.15 -2.93 2.35
CA SER A 106 -12.43 -2.51 0.97
C SER A 106 -12.52 -3.69 -0.02
N GLY A 107 -12.22 -4.90 0.42
CA GLY A 107 -12.07 -6.07 -0.47
C GLY A 107 -10.70 -6.16 -1.15
N GLY A 108 -9.87 -5.11 -1.07
CA GLY A 108 -8.49 -5.14 -1.57
C GLY A 108 -7.54 -5.94 -0.67
N VAL A 109 -6.38 -6.33 -1.21
CA VAL A 109 -5.39 -7.17 -0.53
C VAL A 109 -4.95 -6.55 0.79
N ASP A 110 -4.64 -5.26 0.82
CA ASP A 110 -4.09 -4.59 2.00
C ASP A 110 -5.06 -4.59 3.18
N SER A 111 -6.31 -4.18 2.95
CA SER A 111 -7.36 -4.21 3.97
C SER A 111 -7.69 -5.63 4.44
N SER A 112 -7.63 -6.61 3.54
CA SER A 112 -7.85 -8.03 3.87
C SER A 112 -6.74 -8.59 4.75
N VAL A 113 -5.48 -8.30 4.43
CA VAL A 113 -4.33 -8.69 5.26
C VAL A 113 -4.42 -8.06 6.65
N ALA A 114 -4.74 -6.77 6.73
CA ALA A 114 -4.94 -6.07 8.00
C ALA A 114 -6.06 -6.71 8.82
N ALA A 115 -7.22 -7.00 8.21
CA ALA A 115 -8.35 -7.66 8.88
C ALA A 115 -7.98 -9.06 9.42
N VAL A 116 -7.25 -9.86 8.63
CA VAL A 116 -6.78 -11.20 9.05
C VAL A 116 -5.80 -11.11 10.22
N MET A 117 -4.84 -10.19 10.17
CA MET A 117 -3.88 -10.00 11.26
C MET A 117 -4.56 -9.55 12.54
N LEU A 118 -5.50 -8.60 12.43
CA LEU A 118 -6.31 -8.13 13.56
C LEU A 118 -7.19 -9.25 14.14
N SER A 119 -7.87 -10.02 13.29
CA SER A 119 -8.65 -11.19 13.73
C SER A 119 -7.81 -12.18 14.54
N LYS A 120 -6.59 -12.49 14.09
CA LYS A 120 -5.66 -13.36 14.83
C LYS A 120 -5.15 -12.73 16.14
N ALA A 121 -5.06 -11.41 16.19
CA ALA A 121 -4.59 -10.70 17.38
C ALA A 121 -5.67 -10.56 18.45
N ILE A 122 -6.87 -10.11 18.07
CA ILE A 122 -7.90 -9.61 18.99
C ILE A 122 -9.29 -10.26 18.82
N GLY A 123 -9.46 -11.15 17.82
CA GLY A 123 -10.69 -11.92 17.63
C GLY A 123 -11.95 -11.08 17.59
N SER A 124 -12.90 -11.38 18.48
CA SER A 124 -14.23 -10.75 18.54
C SER A 124 -14.24 -9.25 18.93
N GLN A 125 -13.10 -8.68 19.35
CA GLN A 125 -12.97 -7.23 19.55
C GLN A 125 -12.95 -6.46 18.23
N LEU A 126 -12.70 -7.17 17.10
CA LEU A 126 -12.66 -6.61 15.75
C LEU A 126 -14.05 -6.57 15.12
N THR A 127 -14.43 -5.40 14.62
CA THR A 127 -15.58 -5.24 13.71
C THR A 127 -15.07 -4.72 12.37
N CYS A 128 -15.33 -5.46 11.30
CA CYS A 128 -15.04 -5.06 9.92
C CYS A 128 -16.30 -4.54 9.24
N VAL A 129 -16.23 -3.33 8.69
CA VAL A 129 -17.30 -2.74 7.89
C VAL A 129 -16.89 -2.74 6.43
N PHE A 130 -17.66 -3.43 5.60
CA PHE A 130 -17.53 -3.46 4.16
C PHE A 130 -18.66 -2.65 3.52
N VAL A 131 -18.32 -1.64 2.74
CA VAL A 131 -19.28 -0.76 2.07
C VAL A 131 -19.44 -1.20 0.62
N ASP A 132 -20.59 -1.79 0.31
CA ASP A 132 -20.98 -2.09 -1.06
C ASP A 132 -21.53 -0.83 -1.72
N HIS A 133 -20.68 -0.15 -2.47
CA HIS A 133 -21.00 1.11 -3.16
C HIS A 133 -21.52 0.91 -4.60
N GLY A 134 -21.70 -0.33 -5.05
CA GLY A 134 -22.20 -0.64 -6.39
C GLY A 134 -21.22 -0.42 -7.55
N LEU A 135 -19.96 -0.08 -7.24
CA LEU A 135 -18.87 0.10 -8.22
C LEU A 135 -17.84 -1.01 -8.10
N LEU A 136 -18.18 -2.07 -7.39
CA LEU A 136 -17.36 -3.26 -7.20
C LEU A 136 -17.28 -4.08 -8.50
N ARG A 137 -16.30 -4.97 -8.58
CA ARG A 137 -16.28 -6.01 -9.61
C ARG A 137 -17.45 -6.96 -9.41
N LYS A 138 -17.75 -7.70 -10.47
CA LYS A 138 -18.78 -8.72 -10.40
C LYS A 138 -18.48 -9.70 -9.26
N ASP A 139 -19.47 -9.96 -8.42
CA ASP A 139 -19.45 -10.90 -7.30
C ASP A 139 -18.45 -10.57 -6.15
N GLU A 140 -17.67 -9.47 -6.27
CA GLU A 140 -16.62 -9.10 -5.30
C GLU A 140 -17.18 -8.90 -3.86
N GLY A 141 -18.36 -8.32 -3.72
CA GLY A 141 -19.01 -8.15 -2.42
C GLY A 141 -19.39 -9.50 -1.78
N ASP A 142 -19.81 -10.46 -2.58
CA ASP A 142 -20.19 -11.80 -2.11
C ASP A 142 -18.95 -12.62 -1.75
N GLU A 143 -17.86 -12.49 -2.52
CA GLU A 143 -16.55 -13.10 -2.21
C GLU A 143 -16.00 -12.56 -0.87
N VAL A 144 -16.10 -11.27 -0.62
CA VAL A 144 -15.66 -10.67 0.65
C VAL A 144 -16.52 -11.19 1.81
N GLU A 145 -17.81 -11.31 1.64
CA GLU A 145 -18.71 -11.84 2.66
C GLU A 145 -18.51 -13.34 2.90
N GLU A 146 -18.16 -14.13 1.89
CA GLU A 146 -17.80 -15.54 2.04
C GLU A 146 -16.56 -15.71 2.91
N VAL A 147 -15.56 -14.82 2.74
CA VAL A 147 -14.28 -14.88 3.48
C VAL A 147 -14.40 -14.32 4.89
N PHE A 148 -15.04 -13.16 5.05
CA PHE A 148 -15.05 -12.40 6.31
C PHE A 148 -16.39 -12.41 7.04
N GLY A 149 -17.43 -12.92 6.42
CA GLY A 149 -18.77 -13.01 7.00
C GLY A 149 -18.87 -14.10 8.08
N PRO A 150 -20.08 -14.27 8.64
CA PRO A 150 -20.31 -15.18 9.79
C PRO A 150 -19.96 -16.65 9.55
N ASN A 151 -19.93 -17.07 8.29
CA ASN A 151 -19.59 -18.44 7.89
C ASN A 151 -18.13 -18.57 7.43
N GLY A 152 -17.37 -17.47 7.45
CA GLY A 152 -15.97 -17.43 7.05
C GLY A 152 -15.02 -18.02 8.10
N PRO A 153 -13.75 -18.22 7.74
CA PRO A 153 -12.77 -18.87 8.61
C PRO A 153 -12.20 -17.95 9.71
N TYR A 154 -12.59 -16.70 9.77
CA TYR A 154 -12.02 -15.72 10.70
C TYR A 154 -12.99 -15.31 11.80
N GLU A 155 -12.52 -15.26 13.02
CA GLU A 155 -13.27 -14.76 14.18
C GLU A 155 -13.24 -13.22 14.19
N LEU A 156 -14.32 -12.60 13.71
CA LEU A 156 -14.52 -11.15 13.70
C LEU A 156 -16.01 -10.83 13.52
N ASN A 157 -16.39 -9.59 13.81
CA ASN A 157 -17.73 -9.10 13.49
C ASN A 157 -17.71 -8.47 12.09
N PHE A 158 -18.55 -8.96 11.20
CA PHE A 158 -18.63 -8.46 9.82
C PHE A 158 -19.95 -7.74 9.56
N ILE A 159 -19.87 -6.55 8.98
CA ILE A 159 -21.04 -5.74 8.59
C ILE A 159 -20.88 -5.36 7.12
N ARG A 160 -21.77 -5.86 6.26
CA ARG A 160 -21.91 -5.39 4.87
C ARG A 160 -22.99 -4.31 4.81
N VAL A 161 -22.60 -3.13 4.32
CA VAL A 161 -23.50 -2.00 4.14
C VAL A 161 -23.80 -1.83 2.67
N ASN A 162 -25.04 -2.04 2.27
CA ASN A 162 -25.48 -1.71 0.90
C ASN A 162 -25.72 -0.19 0.81
N ALA A 163 -24.82 0.51 0.13
CA ALA A 163 -24.87 1.94 -0.11
C ALA A 163 -25.04 2.31 -1.60
N GLN A 164 -25.32 1.35 -2.48
CA GLN A 164 -25.32 1.51 -3.93
C GLN A 164 -26.17 2.70 -4.40
N ASP A 165 -27.41 2.80 -3.94
CA ASP A 165 -28.31 3.90 -4.32
C ASP A 165 -27.80 5.27 -3.93
N ARG A 166 -27.10 5.37 -2.82
CA ARG A 166 -26.46 6.60 -2.31
C ARG A 166 -25.38 7.09 -3.27
N TYR A 167 -24.50 6.17 -3.67
CA TYR A 167 -23.42 6.46 -4.61
C TYR A 167 -23.94 6.79 -6.00
N TYR A 168 -24.91 6.03 -6.52
CA TYR A 168 -25.48 6.29 -7.82
C TYR A 168 -26.16 7.66 -7.91
N LYS A 169 -26.87 8.08 -6.87
CA LYS A 169 -27.48 9.42 -6.81
C LYS A 169 -26.44 10.52 -6.85
N LYS A 170 -25.34 10.37 -6.11
CA LYS A 170 -24.30 11.41 -6.03
C LYS A 170 -23.40 11.45 -7.27
N LEU A 171 -23.23 10.34 -7.95
CA LEU A 171 -22.41 10.23 -9.16
C LEU A 171 -23.20 10.56 -10.44
N ALA A 172 -24.52 10.70 -10.36
CA ALA A 172 -25.35 10.99 -11.52
C ALA A 172 -24.92 12.29 -12.20
N GLY A 173 -24.58 12.22 -13.49
CA GLY A 173 -24.13 13.36 -14.29
C GLY A 173 -22.68 13.81 -14.06
N VAL A 174 -21.95 13.21 -13.13
CA VAL A 174 -20.52 13.53 -12.90
C VAL A 174 -19.67 12.75 -13.90
N THR A 175 -18.96 13.46 -14.78
CA THR A 175 -18.11 12.86 -15.83
C THR A 175 -16.63 12.96 -15.51
N GLU A 176 -16.21 14.00 -14.79
CA GLU A 176 -14.84 14.29 -14.46
C GLU A 176 -14.27 13.28 -13.45
N PRO A 177 -13.13 12.60 -13.75
CA PRO A 177 -12.60 11.51 -12.92
C PRO A 177 -12.23 11.92 -11.49
N GLU A 178 -11.63 13.08 -11.31
CA GLU A 178 -11.20 13.56 -9.99
C GLU A 178 -12.41 13.94 -9.11
N ALA A 179 -13.46 14.52 -9.71
CA ALA A 179 -14.71 14.78 -9.02
C ALA A 179 -15.38 13.47 -8.55
N LYS A 180 -15.36 12.41 -9.39
CA LYS A 180 -15.85 11.09 -8.99
C LYS A 180 -15.09 10.53 -7.79
N ARG A 181 -13.75 10.59 -7.81
CA ARG A 181 -12.92 10.11 -6.69
C ARG A 181 -13.26 10.82 -5.39
N LYS A 182 -13.37 12.14 -5.41
CA LYS A 182 -13.72 12.94 -4.23
C LYS A 182 -15.09 12.56 -3.67
N ILE A 183 -16.09 12.42 -4.53
CA ILE A 183 -17.46 12.02 -4.13
C ILE A 183 -17.43 10.62 -3.51
N ILE A 184 -16.75 9.67 -4.14
CA ILE A 184 -16.66 8.28 -3.66
C ILE A 184 -15.98 8.25 -2.29
N GLY A 185 -14.85 8.93 -2.13
CA GLY A 185 -14.12 8.95 -0.87
C GLY A 185 -14.90 9.64 0.25
N GLU A 186 -15.50 10.80 -0.01
CA GLU A 186 -16.31 11.51 0.97
C GLU A 186 -17.52 10.69 1.42
N GLU A 187 -18.21 10.03 0.49
CA GLU A 187 -19.36 9.22 0.83
C GLU A 187 -19.00 7.96 1.59
N PHE A 188 -17.85 7.36 1.28
CA PHE A 188 -17.31 6.23 2.03
C PHE A 188 -17.12 6.60 3.51
N ILE A 189 -16.49 7.73 3.78
CA ILE A 189 -16.27 8.22 5.15
C ILE A 189 -17.61 8.40 5.87
N ARG A 190 -18.61 9.01 5.22
CA ARG A 190 -19.93 9.26 5.83
C ARG A 190 -20.65 7.96 6.17
N VAL A 191 -20.67 7.01 5.25
CA VAL A 191 -21.28 5.68 5.50
C VAL A 191 -20.57 4.99 6.66
N PHE A 192 -19.26 5.05 6.67
CA PHE A 192 -18.45 4.43 7.71
C PHE A 192 -18.67 5.07 9.09
N GLU A 193 -18.77 6.39 9.18
CA GLU A 193 -19.09 7.12 10.41
C GLU A 193 -20.51 6.79 10.92
N GLU A 194 -21.47 6.63 10.03
CA GLU A 194 -22.84 6.23 10.39
C GLU A 194 -22.86 4.83 11.00
N GLU A 195 -22.11 3.89 10.43
CA GLU A 195 -22.00 2.54 10.98
C GLU A 195 -21.23 2.51 12.28
N ALA A 196 -20.13 3.27 12.39
CA ALA A 196 -19.38 3.41 13.63
C ALA A 196 -20.28 3.89 14.80
N LYS A 197 -21.17 4.84 14.55
CA LYS A 197 -22.14 5.32 15.57
C LYS A 197 -23.14 4.24 16.01
N LYS A 198 -23.54 3.34 15.11
CA LYS A 198 -24.44 2.21 15.46
C LYS A 198 -23.74 1.15 16.30
N ILE A 199 -22.45 0.92 16.04
CA ILE A 199 -21.64 -0.05 16.77
C ILE A 199 -21.38 0.43 18.22
N GLY A 200 -21.39 1.74 18.44
CA GLY A 200 -21.16 2.37 19.74
C GLY A 200 -19.70 2.79 19.94
N ALA A 201 -19.25 2.77 21.20
CA ALA A 201 -17.90 3.21 21.52
C ALA A 201 -16.86 2.28 20.86
N VAL A 202 -16.01 2.87 20.03
CA VAL A 202 -14.89 2.24 19.35
C VAL A 202 -13.62 2.97 19.78
N ASP A 203 -12.61 2.22 20.23
CA ASP A 203 -11.38 2.81 20.74
C ASP A 203 -10.36 3.02 19.61
N PHE A 204 -10.42 2.18 18.58
CA PHE A 204 -9.44 2.17 17.51
C PHE A 204 -10.09 2.03 16.13
N LEU A 205 -9.61 2.84 15.18
CA LEU A 205 -9.96 2.75 13.76
C LEU A 205 -8.76 2.24 12.97
N VAL A 206 -8.98 1.22 12.15
CA VAL A 206 -7.96 0.67 11.24
C VAL A 206 -8.36 0.89 9.80
N GLN A 207 -7.43 1.45 9.04
CA GLN A 207 -7.58 1.70 7.63
C GLN A 207 -6.30 1.26 6.91
N GLY A 208 -6.45 0.45 5.85
CA GLY A 208 -5.32 0.00 5.05
C GLY A 208 -4.76 1.16 4.21
N THR A 209 -3.51 1.52 4.47
CA THR A 209 -2.76 2.50 3.68
C THR A 209 -1.35 1.97 3.49
N ILE A 210 -0.91 1.78 2.26
CA ILE A 210 0.45 1.34 1.99
C ILE A 210 1.43 2.52 2.00
N TYR A 211 2.67 2.27 2.39
CA TYR A 211 3.69 3.32 2.49
C TYR A 211 3.91 4.13 1.20
N PRO A 212 3.93 3.53 -0.01
CA PRO A 212 3.98 4.29 -1.25
C PRO A 212 2.88 5.35 -1.39
N ASP A 213 1.65 5.03 -0.97
CA ASP A 213 0.53 5.99 -1.02
C ASP A 213 0.77 7.19 -0.09
N VAL A 214 1.38 6.96 1.07
CA VAL A 214 1.76 8.04 2.00
C VAL A 214 2.79 8.97 1.37
N VAL A 215 3.82 8.40 0.73
CA VAL A 215 4.89 9.16 0.06
C VAL A 215 4.33 9.95 -1.13
N GLU A 216 3.53 9.31 -1.99
CA GLU A 216 2.92 9.94 -3.16
C GLU A 216 1.92 11.05 -2.80
N SER A 217 1.33 11.00 -1.60
CA SER A 217 0.41 12.03 -1.09
C SER A 217 1.10 13.26 -0.49
N GLY A 218 2.44 13.25 -0.41
CA GLY A 218 3.22 14.39 0.08
C GLY A 218 3.19 14.60 1.59
N LEU A 219 2.66 13.66 2.37
CA LEU A 219 2.64 13.75 3.83
C LEU A 219 3.98 13.40 4.50
N GLY A 220 4.96 12.96 3.73
CA GLY A 220 6.28 12.55 4.20
C GLY A 220 7.36 13.63 4.21
N GLY A 221 7.04 14.94 4.11
CA GLY A 221 8.02 16.03 4.13
C GLY A 221 8.01 16.89 2.86
N GLU A 222 9.16 17.26 2.30
CA GLU A 222 9.31 18.18 1.15
C GLU A 222 8.89 17.58 -0.22
N SER A 223 8.28 16.41 -0.24
CA SER A 223 7.84 15.75 -1.48
C SER A 223 6.64 16.46 -2.10
N ALA A 224 6.68 16.66 -3.42
CA ALA A 224 5.52 17.15 -4.16
C ALA A 224 4.39 16.10 -4.13
N VAL A 225 3.14 16.57 -4.02
CA VAL A 225 1.95 15.70 -4.12
C VAL A 225 1.87 15.15 -5.54
N ILE A 226 2.04 13.83 -5.69
CA ILE A 226 1.96 13.12 -6.97
C ILE A 226 0.53 12.64 -7.22
N LYS A 227 -0.13 12.14 -6.15
CA LYS A 227 -1.52 11.68 -6.18
C LYS A 227 -2.25 12.06 -4.90
N SER A 228 -3.56 12.31 -5.02
CA SER A 228 -4.45 12.42 -3.87
C SER A 228 -5.01 11.03 -3.53
N HIS A 229 -4.62 10.48 -2.39
CA HIS A 229 -5.16 9.22 -1.89
C HIS A 229 -6.26 9.46 -0.86
N HIS A 230 -7.36 8.68 -0.94
CA HIS A 230 -8.52 8.83 -0.05
C HIS A 230 -8.18 8.56 1.42
N ASN A 231 -7.16 7.76 1.64
CA ASN A 231 -6.78 7.29 2.97
C ASN A 231 -5.81 8.23 3.69
N VAL A 232 -5.41 9.33 3.05
CA VAL A 232 -4.44 10.27 3.58
C VAL A 232 -5.11 11.63 3.75
N GLY A 233 -5.36 12.04 4.98
CA GLY A 233 -5.83 13.39 5.32
C GLY A 233 -7.34 13.59 5.46
N GLY A 234 -8.18 12.54 5.33
CA GLY A 234 -9.64 12.66 5.35
C GLY A 234 -10.35 12.32 6.66
N LEU A 235 -9.69 11.69 7.61
CA LEU A 235 -10.29 11.26 8.87
C LEU A 235 -9.71 12.04 10.04
N SER A 236 -10.47 12.97 10.56
CA SER A 236 -10.14 13.70 11.80
C SER A 236 -10.72 12.97 12.99
N LEU A 237 -10.30 11.80 13.37
CA LEU A 237 -10.48 11.25 14.72
C LEU A 237 -9.80 9.88 14.83
N ILE A 238 -8.73 9.85 15.62
CA ILE A 238 -8.05 8.65 16.09
C ILE A 238 -7.41 7.82 14.97
N HIS A 239 -6.30 8.31 14.42
CA HIS A 239 -5.44 7.50 13.57
C HIS A 239 -4.65 6.51 14.41
N ILE A 240 -4.93 5.23 14.23
CA ILE A 240 -3.89 4.24 14.30
C ILE A 240 -3.45 3.99 12.86
N SER A 241 -2.44 4.71 12.45
CA SER A 241 -1.66 4.28 11.31
C SER A 241 -0.87 3.07 11.74
N GLU A 242 -1.12 1.96 11.14
CA GLU A 242 -0.34 0.73 11.11
C GLU A 242 -1.18 -0.54 11.15
N PRO A 243 -0.79 -1.55 10.42
CA PRO A 243 0.42 -2.34 10.67
C PRO A 243 1.35 -2.55 9.48
N THR A 244 1.36 -1.72 8.46
CA THR A 244 2.25 -1.90 7.30
C THR A 244 3.39 -0.89 7.22
N ARG A 245 3.66 -0.15 8.29
CA ARG A 245 4.82 0.71 8.38
C ARG A 245 6.05 -0.13 8.68
N GLN A 246 6.73 -0.54 7.64
CA GLN A 246 8.16 -0.84 7.78
C GLN A 246 8.83 0.47 8.20
N GLU A 247 9.24 0.57 9.46
CA GLU A 247 10.21 1.59 9.85
C GLU A 247 11.44 1.41 8.97
N ALA A 248 11.84 2.50 8.33
CA ALA A 248 13.12 2.52 7.65
C ALA A 248 14.16 2.15 8.70
N ILE A 249 14.86 1.05 8.48
CA ILE A 249 15.98 0.61 9.32
C ILE A 249 17.03 1.70 9.21
N SER A 250 17.21 2.46 10.30
CA SER A 250 18.31 3.38 10.51
C SER A 250 19.64 2.65 10.56
#